data_6762d78aa57914da29a4cca01cb7f372
#
_entry.id   6762d78aa57914da29a4cca01cb7f372
#
_cell.length_a   1.000
_cell.length_b   1.000
_cell.length_c   1.000
_cell.angle_alpha   90.00
_cell.angle_beta   90.00
_cell.angle_gamma   90.00
#
_symmetry.space_group_name_H-M   'P 1'
#
loop_
_entity.id
_entity.type
_entity.pdbx_description
1 polymer ?
#
loop_
_entity_poly.entity_id
_entity_poly.type
_entity_poly.pdbx_seq_one_letter_code
_entity_poly.pdbx_strand_id
1 'polypeptide(L)'
;LGDVYKRQLLCSCGGANYTITGRYELPPGDSVYLLASDNTVLAAGVVNADTTVSLQGTVTTPDLVFLANAKRTNHPAWFFLEPGKIRIEKYDPAFGYVVCGTPLNDRKKAFDEAMYAFGDKLRKGSPGQSLQAILAEMNALYTQTVDANLDNVFGAWVFNSYEFQNIKDNPEKVKARLAQFTPGIQAHPM
;
A
#
# COMPACT_ATOMS: atom_id res chain seq x y z
N LEU A 1 5.71 -13.42 33.22
CA LEU A 1 5.17 -12.62 32.08
C LEU A 1 6.17 -12.63 30.89
N GLY A 2 6.70 -13.77 30.52
CA GLY A 2 7.80 -13.88 29.54
C GLY A 2 7.66 -14.89 28.43
N ASP A 3 6.50 -15.56 28.23
CA ASP A 3 6.46 -16.71 27.32
C ASP A 3 5.25 -16.78 26.35
N VAL A 4 4.58 -15.67 26.07
CA VAL A 4 3.38 -15.68 25.21
C VAL A 4 3.69 -15.54 23.71
N TYR A 5 4.91 -15.16 23.34
CA TYR A 5 5.23 -14.81 21.93
C TYR A 5 6.02 -15.84 21.13
N LYS A 6 6.14 -17.10 21.60
CA LYS A 6 6.87 -18.16 20.89
C LYS A 6 5.99 -19.17 20.16
N ARG A 7 4.76 -18.87 19.84
CA ARG A 7 3.94 -19.71 18.97
C ARG A 7 3.61 -18.99 17.67
N GLN A 8 4.59 -18.89 16.79
CA GLN A 8 4.28 -18.86 15.36
C GLN A 8 3.74 -20.25 15.00
N LEU A 9 2.43 -20.37 14.95
CA LEU A 9 1.78 -21.54 14.36
C LEU A 9 2.12 -21.55 12.87
N LEU A 10 3.04 -22.41 12.49
CA LEU A 10 3.26 -22.84 11.12
C LEU A 10 2.02 -23.61 10.65
N CYS A 11 0.92 -22.92 10.36
CA CYS A 11 -0.14 -23.48 9.54
C CYS A 11 0.29 -23.36 8.09
N SER A 12 0.92 -24.41 7.60
CA SER A 12 1.18 -24.62 6.17
C SER A 12 -0.15 -24.91 5.46
N CYS A 13 -0.85 -23.88 5.06
CA CYS A 13 -1.91 -23.95 4.06
C CYS A 13 -1.57 -22.96 2.94
N GLY A 14 -0.84 -23.44 1.93
CA GLY A 14 -0.84 -22.88 0.57
C GLY A 14 -0.34 -21.45 0.33
N GLY A 15 0.15 -20.73 1.33
CA GLY A 15 0.64 -19.37 1.18
C GLY A 15 2.12 -19.31 0.78
N ALA A 16 2.50 -18.26 0.05
CA ALA A 16 3.90 -17.98 -0.23
C ALA A 16 4.51 -17.06 0.84
N ASN A 17 5.83 -17.21 1.07
CA ASN A 17 6.53 -16.50 2.14
C ASN A 17 6.74 -15.03 1.80
N TYR A 18 6.61 -14.16 2.82
CA TYR A 18 7.07 -12.79 2.78
C TYR A 18 8.08 -12.50 3.90
N THR A 19 8.93 -11.51 3.68
CA THR A 19 9.73 -10.86 4.72
C THR A 19 9.57 -9.35 4.58
N ILE A 20 9.41 -8.67 5.70
CA ILE A 20 9.34 -7.21 5.77
C ILE A 20 10.55 -6.76 6.57
N THR A 21 11.39 -5.91 5.99
CA THR A 21 12.58 -5.36 6.66
C THR A 21 12.72 -3.88 6.34
N GLY A 22 13.33 -3.14 7.24
CA GLY A 22 13.66 -1.73 6.97
C GLY A 22 13.61 -0.85 8.21
N ARG A 23 13.75 0.45 8.02
CA ARG A 23 13.71 1.42 9.11
C ARG A 23 12.30 1.88 9.40
N TYR A 24 11.98 1.97 10.69
CA TYR A 24 10.68 2.44 11.13
C TYR A 24 10.88 3.41 12.32
N GLU A 25 10.34 4.61 12.20
CA GLU A 25 10.60 5.70 13.15
C GLU A 25 9.85 5.51 14.48
N LEU A 26 10.28 4.49 15.23
CA LEU A 26 9.88 4.24 16.60
C LEU A 26 11.12 3.98 17.47
N PRO A 27 11.05 4.26 18.78
CA PRO A 27 12.13 3.93 19.71
C PRO A 27 12.45 2.42 19.68
N PRO A 28 13.74 2.06 19.82
CA PRO A 28 14.13 0.67 20.04
C PRO A 28 13.37 0.04 21.23
N GLY A 29 12.88 -1.17 21.03
CA GLY A 29 12.07 -1.89 22.02
C GLY A 29 10.56 -1.65 21.92
N ASP A 30 10.11 -0.66 21.17
CA ASP A 30 8.68 -0.46 20.92
C ASP A 30 8.10 -1.57 20.08
N SER A 31 6.84 -1.91 20.37
CA SER A 31 6.08 -2.89 19.58
C SER A 31 5.56 -2.27 18.29
N VAL A 32 5.69 -3.02 17.20
CA VAL A 32 5.15 -2.70 15.89
C VAL A 32 4.21 -3.81 15.44
N TYR A 33 3.10 -3.44 14.83
CA TYR A 33 2.05 -4.34 14.37
C TYR A 33 1.84 -4.21 12.87
N LEU A 34 1.78 -5.34 12.18
CA LEU A 34 1.27 -5.43 10.82
C LEU A 34 -0.24 -5.61 10.89
N LEU A 35 -0.97 -4.72 10.28
CA LEU A 35 -2.42 -4.62 10.40
C LEU A 35 -3.06 -4.68 9.00
N ALA A 36 -4.14 -5.43 8.87
CA ALA A 36 -5.04 -5.35 7.72
C ALA A 36 -5.83 -4.03 7.74
N SER A 37 -6.49 -3.68 6.65
CA SER A 37 -7.28 -2.45 6.51
C SER A 37 -8.42 -2.34 7.53
N ASP A 38 -8.97 -3.47 7.99
CA ASP A 38 -9.98 -3.57 9.06
C ASP A 38 -9.37 -3.52 10.48
N ASN A 39 -8.05 -3.34 10.58
CA ASN A 39 -7.27 -3.32 11.82
C ASN A 39 -7.04 -4.69 12.49
N THR A 40 -7.33 -5.78 11.82
CA THR A 40 -6.92 -7.12 12.27
C THR A 40 -5.40 -7.22 12.32
N VAL A 41 -4.86 -7.70 13.45
CA VAL A 41 -3.41 -7.90 13.61
C VAL A 41 -3.00 -9.15 12.85
N LEU A 42 -2.15 -9.00 11.85
CA LEU A 42 -1.59 -10.09 11.04
C LEU A 42 -0.26 -10.60 11.59
N ALA A 43 0.57 -9.70 12.11
CA ALA A 43 1.84 -10.01 12.73
C ALA A 43 2.24 -8.91 13.72
N ALA A 44 3.16 -9.23 14.63
CA ALA A 44 3.74 -8.26 15.54
C ALA A 44 5.24 -8.49 15.67
N GLY A 45 5.97 -7.44 15.96
CA GLY A 45 7.41 -7.45 16.19
C GLY A 45 7.84 -6.33 17.11
N VAL A 46 9.13 -6.21 17.28
CA VAL A 46 9.77 -5.18 18.10
C VAL A 46 10.79 -4.44 17.25
N VAL A 47 10.88 -3.13 17.45
CA VAL A 47 11.90 -2.30 16.81
C VAL A 47 13.26 -2.63 17.39
N ASN A 48 14.22 -2.96 16.54
CA ASN A 48 15.58 -3.30 16.91
C ASN A 48 16.36 -2.08 17.44
N ALA A 49 17.53 -2.33 18.02
CA ALA A 49 18.41 -1.28 18.57
C ALA A 49 18.85 -0.25 17.50
N ASP A 50 18.93 -0.66 16.24
CA ASP A 50 19.27 0.19 15.08
C ASP A 50 18.05 0.84 14.38
N THR A 51 16.90 0.84 15.05
CA THR A 51 15.61 1.35 14.52
C THR A 51 15.05 0.57 13.33
N THR A 52 15.55 -0.64 13.07
CA THR A 52 14.98 -1.51 12.04
C THR A 52 13.87 -2.38 12.60
N VAL A 53 12.99 -2.82 11.70
CA VAL A 53 11.97 -3.86 11.95
C VAL A 53 12.24 -5.06 11.06
N SER A 54 11.87 -6.24 11.55
CA SER A 54 11.91 -7.48 10.77
C SER A 54 10.69 -8.32 11.11
N LEU A 55 9.83 -8.54 10.12
CA LEU A 55 8.66 -9.41 10.21
C LEU A 55 8.71 -10.44 9.09
N GLN A 56 8.15 -11.63 9.33
CA GLN A 56 8.04 -12.68 8.33
C GLN A 56 6.77 -13.48 8.52
N GLY A 57 6.29 -14.08 7.45
CA GLY A 57 5.09 -14.89 7.48
C GLY A 57 4.73 -15.45 6.10
N THR A 58 3.49 -15.88 5.96
CA THR A 58 2.92 -16.36 4.70
C THR A 58 1.71 -15.52 4.31
N VAL A 59 1.53 -15.31 3.03
CA VAL A 59 0.37 -14.65 2.44
C VAL A 59 -0.21 -15.52 1.32
N THR A 60 -1.52 -15.68 1.31
CA THR A 60 -2.23 -16.44 0.27
C THR A 60 -2.71 -15.53 -0.84
N THR A 61 -3.22 -14.37 -0.50
CA THR A 61 -3.73 -13.37 -1.44
C THR A 61 -3.13 -12.02 -1.07
N PRO A 62 -2.52 -11.30 -2.02
CA PRO A 62 -2.01 -9.97 -1.77
C PRO A 62 -3.13 -9.02 -1.31
N ASP A 63 -2.83 -8.15 -0.34
CA ASP A 63 -3.78 -7.17 0.20
C ASP A 63 -3.07 -5.92 0.68
N LEU A 64 -3.81 -4.81 0.81
CA LEU A 64 -3.30 -3.57 1.37
C LEU A 64 -3.26 -3.69 2.90
N VAL A 65 -2.09 -3.42 3.46
CA VAL A 65 -1.82 -3.49 4.90
C VAL A 65 -1.04 -2.26 5.35
N PHE A 66 -0.90 -2.10 6.66
CA PHE A 66 -0.04 -1.06 7.20
C PHE A 66 0.70 -1.51 8.47
N LEU A 67 1.88 -0.90 8.68
CA LEU A 67 2.58 -0.98 9.96
C LEU A 67 2.23 0.22 10.83
N ALA A 68 1.99 -0.04 12.13
CA ALA A 68 1.76 0.97 13.13
C ALA A 68 2.23 0.51 14.52
N ASN A 69 2.43 1.46 15.45
CA ASN A 69 2.60 1.13 16.86
C ASN A 69 1.23 0.84 17.52
N ALA A 70 1.24 0.30 18.74
CA ALA A 70 0.02 -0.05 19.49
C ALA A 70 -0.94 1.14 19.69
N LYS A 71 -0.38 2.34 19.86
CA LYS A 71 -1.16 3.56 20.09
C LYS A 71 -1.58 4.26 18.80
N ARG A 72 -1.03 3.83 17.64
CA ARG A 72 -1.23 4.47 16.31
C ARG A 72 -0.88 5.96 16.32
N THR A 73 0.10 6.35 17.11
CA THR A 73 0.56 7.74 17.25
C THR A 73 1.65 8.12 16.26
N ASN A 74 2.21 7.14 15.55
CA ASN A 74 3.19 7.34 14.50
C ASN A 74 2.54 7.35 13.12
N HIS A 75 3.27 7.81 12.12
CA HIS A 75 2.84 7.70 10.73
C HIS A 75 2.78 6.22 10.30
N PRO A 76 1.64 5.71 9.80
CA PRO A 76 1.57 4.34 9.31
C PRO A 76 2.34 4.18 8.00
N ALA A 77 2.99 3.03 7.84
CA ALA A 77 3.56 2.64 6.56
C ALA A 77 2.55 1.76 5.82
N TRP A 78 1.92 2.29 4.77
CA TRP A 78 0.94 1.59 3.93
C TRP A 78 1.63 0.92 2.74
N PHE A 79 1.37 -0.38 2.55
CA PHE A 79 1.96 -1.16 1.46
C PHE A 79 1.13 -2.41 1.14
N PHE A 80 1.46 -3.09 0.04
CA PHE A 80 0.86 -4.37 -0.31
C PHE A 80 1.63 -5.52 0.34
N LEU A 81 0.92 -6.33 1.12
CA LEU A 81 1.46 -7.59 1.63
C LEU A 81 1.37 -8.62 0.51
N GLU A 82 2.49 -8.97 -0.07
CA GLU A 82 2.63 -9.93 -1.15
C GLU A 82 3.88 -10.80 -0.93
N PRO A 83 4.01 -11.95 -1.61
CA PRO A 83 5.19 -12.80 -1.48
C PRO A 83 6.47 -12.06 -1.87
N GLY A 84 7.55 -12.33 -1.11
CA GLY A 84 8.87 -11.80 -1.42
C GLY A 84 9.51 -10.98 -0.31
N LYS A 85 10.47 -10.14 -0.68
CA LYS A 85 11.26 -9.33 0.25
C LYS A 85 10.79 -7.88 0.20
N ILE A 86 9.86 -7.53 1.07
CA ILE A 86 9.33 -6.17 1.21
C ILE A 86 10.31 -5.34 2.02
N ARG A 87 10.70 -4.19 1.49
CA ARG A 87 11.66 -3.26 2.09
C ARG A 87 10.99 -1.94 2.42
N ILE A 88 11.09 -1.51 3.68
CA ILE A 88 10.68 -0.19 4.13
C ILE A 88 11.91 0.71 4.07
N GLU A 89 11.86 1.73 3.24
CA GLU A 89 12.89 2.76 3.15
C GLU A 89 12.69 3.80 4.28
N LYS A 90 13.64 4.70 4.41
CA LYS A 90 13.56 5.78 5.40
C LYS A 90 12.29 6.61 5.17
N TYR A 91 11.68 7.07 6.26
CA TYR A 91 10.57 8.03 6.20
C TYR A 91 11.01 9.32 5.48
N ASP A 92 10.17 9.74 4.55
CA ASP A 92 10.32 11.00 3.83
C ASP A 92 9.12 11.90 4.18
N PRO A 93 9.36 13.15 4.64
CA PRO A 93 8.25 14.06 4.98
C PRO A 93 7.28 14.37 3.83
N ALA A 94 7.71 14.19 2.59
CA ALA A 94 6.90 14.43 1.41
C ALA A 94 6.06 13.22 1.01
N PHE A 95 6.60 12.00 1.18
CA PHE A 95 6.00 10.75 0.72
C PHE A 95 5.54 9.81 1.85
N GLY A 96 5.94 10.08 3.09
CA GLY A 96 5.79 9.12 4.17
C GLY A 96 6.81 7.97 4.07
N TYR A 97 6.42 6.77 4.46
CA TYR A 97 7.26 5.59 4.27
C TYR A 97 7.17 5.09 2.83
N VAL A 98 8.31 5.03 2.17
CA VAL A 98 8.45 4.39 0.86
C VAL A 98 8.68 2.91 1.05
N VAL A 99 7.85 2.08 0.44
CA VAL A 99 7.97 0.62 0.49
C VAL A 99 8.19 0.07 -0.91
N CYS A 100 9.12 -0.88 -1.05
CA CYS A 100 9.56 -1.42 -2.33
C CYS A 100 10.08 -2.86 -2.21
N GLY A 101 10.57 -3.42 -3.30
CA GLY A 101 11.25 -4.71 -3.36
C GLY A 101 10.35 -5.89 -3.74
N THR A 102 9.08 -5.62 -4.03
CA THR A 102 8.13 -6.58 -4.58
C THR A 102 7.26 -5.90 -5.64
N PRO A 103 6.68 -6.65 -6.60
CA PRO A 103 6.04 -6.06 -7.78
C PRO A 103 4.96 -5.02 -7.51
N LEU A 104 4.04 -5.27 -6.57
CA LEU A 104 2.96 -4.32 -6.27
C LEU A 104 3.48 -3.09 -5.53
N ASN A 105 4.45 -3.28 -4.62
CA ASN A 105 5.06 -2.18 -3.88
C ASN A 105 5.92 -1.28 -4.79
N ASP A 106 6.64 -1.86 -5.74
CA ASP A 106 7.42 -1.08 -6.71
C ASP A 106 6.50 -0.28 -7.65
N ARG A 107 5.34 -0.84 -8.05
CA ARG A 107 4.30 -0.11 -8.80
C ARG A 107 3.70 1.01 -7.97
N LYS A 108 3.37 0.75 -6.69
CA LYS A 108 2.84 1.77 -5.77
C LYS A 108 3.84 2.91 -5.61
N LYS A 109 5.12 2.61 -5.38
CA LYS A 109 6.18 3.61 -5.27
C LYS A 109 6.22 4.52 -6.51
N ALA A 110 6.26 3.93 -7.71
CA ALA A 110 6.27 4.71 -8.95
C ALA A 110 5.02 5.58 -9.13
N PHE A 111 3.85 5.07 -8.74
CA PHE A 111 2.60 5.82 -8.77
C PHE A 111 2.62 6.98 -7.76
N ASP A 112 3.05 6.75 -6.52
CA ASP A 112 3.15 7.77 -5.48
C ASP A 112 4.12 8.89 -5.90
N GLU A 113 5.26 8.57 -6.51
CA GLU A 113 6.22 9.53 -7.05
C GLU A 113 5.59 10.40 -8.16
N ALA A 114 4.82 9.79 -9.07
CA ALA A 114 4.10 10.52 -10.11
C ALA A 114 3.02 11.45 -9.52
N MET A 115 2.27 10.95 -8.53
CA MET A 115 1.26 11.75 -7.81
C MET A 115 1.86 12.94 -7.07
N TYR A 116 3.02 12.76 -6.45
CA TYR A 116 3.75 13.84 -5.82
C TYR A 116 4.18 14.92 -6.84
N ALA A 117 4.67 14.49 -8.00
CA ALA A 117 5.02 15.42 -9.08
C ALA A 117 3.82 16.26 -9.55
N PHE A 118 2.62 15.67 -9.62
CA PHE A 118 1.40 16.44 -9.88
C PHE A 118 1.05 17.41 -8.74
N GLY A 119 1.18 16.98 -7.50
CA GLY A 119 1.01 17.83 -6.32
C GLY A 119 1.96 19.03 -6.35
N ASP A 120 3.19 18.84 -6.79
CA ASP A 120 4.18 19.91 -6.98
C ASP A 120 3.80 20.88 -8.10
N LYS A 121 3.35 20.38 -9.26
CA LYS A 121 2.82 21.22 -10.35
C LYS A 121 1.64 22.08 -9.87
N LEU A 122 0.73 21.51 -9.07
CA LEU A 122 -0.42 22.23 -8.53
C LEU A 122 -0.03 23.31 -7.51
N ARG A 123 0.96 23.05 -6.65
CA ARG A 123 1.42 24.00 -5.63
C ARG A 123 2.26 25.15 -6.20
N LYS A 124 3.18 24.83 -7.10
CA LYS A 124 4.17 25.77 -7.64
C LYS A 124 3.70 26.45 -8.93
N GLY A 125 2.63 25.94 -9.52
CA GLY A 125 2.25 26.25 -10.89
C GLY A 125 3.18 25.53 -11.90
N SER A 126 2.71 25.41 -13.12
CA SER A 126 3.50 24.85 -14.24
C SER A 126 3.46 25.86 -15.37
N PRO A 127 4.57 26.52 -15.73
CA PRO A 127 4.58 27.50 -16.81
C PRO A 127 4.02 26.89 -18.11
N GLY A 128 3.05 27.57 -18.70
CA GLY A 128 2.41 27.13 -19.95
C GLY A 128 1.35 26.03 -19.81
N GLN A 129 1.08 25.52 -18.60
CA GLN A 129 -0.01 24.55 -18.38
C GLN A 129 -1.16 25.18 -17.59
N SER A 130 -2.39 24.95 -18.03
CA SER A 130 -3.57 25.31 -17.24
C SER A 130 -3.83 24.27 -16.13
N LEU A 131 -4.54 24.70 -15.08
CA LEU A 131 -5.01 23.77 -14.04
C LEU A 131 -5.79 22.58 -14.64
N GLN A 132 -6.66 22.86 -15.62
CA GLN A 132 -7.42 21.82 -16.29
C GLN A 132 -6.54 20.81 -17.02
N ALA A 133 -5.44 21.25 -17.65
CA ALA A 133 -4.51 20.36 -18.32
C ALA A 133 -3.79 19.44 -17.30
N ILE A 134 -3.34 19.99 -16.16
CA ILE A 134 -2.71 19.20 -15.09
C ILE A 134 -3.69 18.17 -14.53
N LEU A 135 -4.93 18.55 -14.26
CA LEU A 135 -5.97 17.61 -13.76
C LEU A 135 -6.31 16.53 -14.80
N ALA A 136 -6.33 16.88 -16.09
CA ALA A 136 -6.54 15.91 -17.16
C ALA A 136 -5.39 14.87 -17.23
N GLU A 137 -4.13 15.32 -17.12
CA GLU A 137 -2.96 14.42 -17.07
C GLU A 137 -3.03 13.50 -15.86
N MET A 138 -3.40 14.03 -14.69
CA MET A 138 -3.54 13.26 -13.46
C MET A 138 -4.65 12.20 -13.59
N ASN A 139 -5.81 12.55 -14.15
CA ASN A 139 -6.89 11.60 -14.41
C ASN A 139 -6.50 10.54 -15.44
N ALA A 140 -5.73 10.90 -16.46
CA ALA A 140 -5.19 9.95 -17.42
C ALA A 140 -4.24 8.95 -16.75
N LEU A 141 -3.41 9.40 -15.79
CA LEU A 141 -2.56 8.51 -15.00
C LEU A 141 -3.39 7.48 -14.22
N TYR A 142 -4.49 7.89 -13.56
CA TYR A 142 -5.37 6.97 -12.84
C TYR A 142 -5.91 5.88 -13.78
N THR A 143 -6.54 6.29 -14.87
CA THR A 143 -7.14 5.37 -15.84
C THR A 143 -6.09 4.41 -16.42
N GLN A 144 -4.95 4.92 -16.88
CA GLN A 144 -3.86 4.08 -17.42
C GLN A 144 -3.31 3.11 -16.37
N THR A 145 -3.18 3.55 -15.12
CA THR A 145 -2.71 2.68 -14.04
C THR A 145 -3.69 1.57 -13.75
N VAL A 146 -5.00 1.87 -13.70
CA VAL A 146 -6.05 0.86 -13.52
C VAL A 146 -6.07 -0.10 -14.71
N ASP A 147 -6.02 0.39 -15.96
CA ASP A 147 -6.02 -0.44 -17.17
C ASP A 147 -4.86 -1.44 -17.21
N ALA A 148 -3.68 -1.01 -16.74
CA ALA A 148 -2.50 -1.86 -16.68
C ALA A 148 -2.52 -2.86 -15.49
N ASN A 149 -3.52 -2.82 -14.61
CA ASN A 149 -3.56 -3.56 -13.35
C ASN A 149 -4.95 -4.13 -13.02
N LEU A 150 -5.72 -4.52 -14.04
CA LEU A 150 -7.07 -5.08 -13.86
C LEU A 150 -7.08 -6.47 -13.21
N ASP A 151 -5.93 -7.11 -13.10
CA ASP A 151 -5.73 -8.46 -12.58
C ASP A 151 -5.14 -8.50 -11.17
N ASN A 152 -4.95 -7.34 -10.52
CA ASN A 152 -4.28 -7.28 -9.22
C ASN A 152 -4.86 -6.19 -8.30
N VAL A 153 -4.58 -6.33 -7.00
CA VAL A 153 -5.13 -5.45 -5.94
C VAL A 153 -4.61 -4.01 -6.00
N PHE A 154 -3.46 -3.76 -6.62
CA PHE A 154 -2.97 -2.40 -6.81
C PHE A 154 -3.88 -1.61 -7.75
N GLY A 155 -4.33 -2.22 -8.86
CA GLY A 155 -5.29 -1.58 -9.76
C GLY A 155 -6.62 -1.28 -9.07
N ALA A 156 -7.14 -2.22 -8.26
CA ALA A 156 -8.36 -1.99 -7.49
C ALA A 156 -8.18 -0.87 -6.46
N TRP A 157 -7.02 -0.79 -5.79
CA TRP A 157 -6.70 0.30 -4.87
C TRP A 157 -6.66 1.67 -5.58
N VAL A 158 -6.01 1.77 -6.74
CA VAL A 158 -5.98 3.02 -7.52
C VAL A 158 -7.39 3.40 -7.99
N PHE A 159 -8.18 2.42 -8.44
CA PHE A 159 -9.58 2.65 -8.79
C PHE A 159 -10.36 3.23 -7.62
N ASN A 160 -10.39 2.57 -6.48
CA ASN A 160 -11.15 3.00 -5.30
C ASN A 160 -10.69 4.34 -4.75
N SER A 161 -9.38 4.57 -4.71
CA SER A 161 -8.81 5.76 -4.07
C SER A 161 -8.89 7.02 -4.94
N TYR A 162 -8.87 6.86 -6.26
CA TYR A 162 -8.70 7.99 -7.19
C TYR A 162 -9.69 7.99 -8.34
N GLU A 163 -9.74 6.95 -9.19
CA GLU A 163 -10.54 6.97 -10.42
C GLU A 163 -12.04 6.99 -10.13
N PHE A 164 -12.49 6.25 -9.12
CA PHE A 164 -13.89 6.16 -8.72
C PHE A 164 -14.51 7.53 -8.46
N GLN A 165 -13.78 8.47 -7.87
CA GLN A 165 -14.28 9.81 -7.59
C GLN A 165 -14.72 10.57 -8.85
N ASN A 166 -14.13 10.26 -9.99
CA ASN A 166 -14.45 10.89 -11.27
C ASN A 166 -15.71 10.32 -11.95
N ILE A 167 -16.14 9.11 -11.55
CA ILE A 167 -17.24 8.41 -12.21
C ILE A 167 -18.38 8.01 -11.26
N LYS A 168 -18.22 8.23 -9.94
CA LYS A 168 -19.16 7.77 -8.89
C LYS A 168 -20.62 8.21 -9.11
N ASP A 169 -20.84 9.37 -9.73
CA ASP A 169 -22.16 9.91 -9.99
C ASP A 169 -22.82 9.28 -11.25
N ASN A 170 -22.14 8.32 -11.91
CA ASN A 170 -22.66 7.60 -13.05
C ASN A 170 -22.58 6.07 -12.79
N PRO A 171 -23.66 5.45 -12.25
CA PRO A 171 -23.68 4.03 -11.88
C PRO A 171 -23.34 3.08 -13.04
N GLU A 172 -23.75 3.41 -14.27
CA GLU A 172 -23.46 2.59 -15.44
C GLU A 172 -21.96 2.59 -15.78
N LYS A 173 -21.30 3.75 -15.66
CA LYS A 173 -19.85 3.83 -15.84
C LYS A 173 -19.11 3.05 -14.74
N VAL A 174 -19.53 3.18 -13.49
CA VAL A 174 -18.96 2.41 -12.38
C VAL A 174 -19.10 0.92 -12.63
N LYS A 175 -20.29 0.44 -12.97
CA LYS A 175 -20.56 -0.96 -13.28
C LYS A 175 -19.72 -1.47 -14.45
N ALA A 176 -19.66 -0.71 -15.54
CA ALA A 176 -18.84 -1.04 -16.70
C ALA A 176 -17.35 -1.11 -16.36
N ARG A 177 -16.86 -0.21 -15.48
CA ARG A 177 -15.46 -0.20 -15.04
C ARG A 177 -15.14 -1.39 -14.15
N LEU A 178 -15.98 -1.69 -13.18
CA LEU A 178 -15.81 -2.86 -12.30
C LEU A 178 -15.84 -4.18 -13.09
N ALA A 179 -16.63 -4.28 -14.13
CA ALA A 179 -16.71 -5.48 -14.97
C ALA A 179 -15.41 -5.76 -15.77
N GLN A 180 -14.50 -4.79 -15.87
CA GLN A 180 -13.21 -4.98 -16.55
C GLN A 180 -12.18 -5.71 -15.66
N PHE A 181 -12.32 -5.62 -14.34
CA PHE A 181 -11.44 -6.36 -13.44
C PHE A 181 -11.64 -7.87 -13.56
N THR A 182 -10.58 -8.62 -13.31
CA THR A 182 -10.71 -10.09 -13.29
C THR A 182 -11.66 -10.55 -12.18
N PRO A 183 -12.32 -11.72 -12.33
CA PRO A 183 -13.25 -12.23 -11.31
C PRO A 183 -12.63 -12.34 -9.91
N GLY A 184 -11.33 -12.66 -9.82
CA GLY A 184 -10.62 -12.73 -8.53
C GLY A 184 -10.53 -11.36 -7.84
N ILE A 185 -10.32 -10.30 -8.61
CA ILE A 185 -10.27 -8.93 -8.07
C ILE A 185 -11.67 -8.41 -7.76
N GLN A 186 -12.69 -8.72 -8.59
CA GLN A 186 -14.07 -8.35 -8.30
C GLN A 186 -14.59 -8.98 -7.00
N ALA A 187 -14.11 -10.17 -6.64
CA ALA A 187 -14.45 -10.85 -5.39
C ALA A 187 -13.58 -10.42 -4.19
N HIS A 188 -12.56 -9.58 -4.40
CA HIS A 188 -11.67 -9.13 -3.34
C HIS A 188 -12.39 -8.15 -2.40
N PRO A 189 -12.24 -8.27 -1.06
CA PRO A 189 -12.98 -7.47 -0.08
C PRO A 189 -12.48 -6.01 0.08
N MET A 190 -11.73 -5.47 -0.85
CA MET A 190 -11.26 -4.06 -0.81
C MET A 190 -12.37 -3.05 -0.98
#